data_85ea105b6e00f3b66bf12193e25c13d9
#
_entry.id   85ea105b6e00f3b66bf12193e25c13d9
#
_cell.length_a   1.000
_cell.length_b   1.000
_cell.length_c   1.000
_cell.angle_alpha   90.00
_cell.angle_beta   90.00
_cell.angle_gamma   90.00
#
_symmetry.space_group_name_H-M   'P 1'
#
loop_
_entity.id
_entity.type
_entity.pdbx_description
1 polymer ?
#
loop_
_entity_poly.entity_id
_entity_poly.type
_entity_poly.pdbx_seq_one_letter_code
_entity_poly.pdbx_strand_id
1 'polypeptide(L)'
;MEIENLTQEQLKVILESLGYTLLFRKEMLMNRTLEEDPEMNKFFNDFNNKETFVELIKDNPTLCWKVLYFKTGQFDSKLKIKLIRYASKDREILKRIIKDNYNTFKTIAVQSEIIQLIKNDEELVIEFAKSLINNYKIEDLESYVKKLKIDKQDKELMNTMLIAAKLI
;
A
#
# COMPACT_ATOMS: atom_id res chain seq x y z
N MET A 1 29.36 8.85 2.17
CA MET A 1 29.12 7.99 0.98
C MET A 1 27.86 8.50 0.33
N GLU A 2 27.95 9.02 -0.87
CA GLU A 2 26.79 9.54 -1.57
C GLU A 2 25.98 8.36 -2.11
N ILE A 3 24.72 8.26 -1.69
CA ILE A 3 23.79 7.15 -2.05
C ILE A 3 23.62 7.06 -3.58
N GLU A 4 23.80 8.16 -4.29
CA GLU A 4 23.71 8.23 -5.76
C GLU A 4 24.74 7.37 -6.50
N ASN A 5 25.83 6.99 -5.84
CA ASN A 5 26.94 6.22 -6.42
C ASN A 5 26.91 4.73 -6.06
N LEU A 6 25.90 4.27 -5.33
CA LEU A 6 25.77 2.87 -4.96
C LEU A 6 25.19 2.06 -6.13
N THR A 7 25.78 0.89 -6.39
CA THR A 7 25.20 -0.07 -7.33
C THR A 7 23.86 -0.61 -6.79
N GLN A 8 23.01 -1.12 -7.68
CA GLN A 8 21.76 -1.75 -7.27
C GLN A 8 21.97 -2.88 -6.24
N GLU A 9 23.08 -3.62 -6.39
CA GLU A 9 23.43 -4.72 -5.51
C GLU A 9 23.88 -4.25 -4.13
N GLN A 10 24.67 -3.18 -4.07
CA GLN A 10 25.04 -2.54 -2.81
C GLN A 10 23.85 -1.94 -2.08
N LEU A 11 22.94 -1.29 -2.81
CA LEU A 11 21.69 -0.77 -2.26
C LEU A 11 20.78 -1.89 -1.77
N LYS A 12 20.73 -3.03 -2.49
CA LYS A 12 20.00 -4.22 -2.06
C LYS A 12 20.54 -4.78 -0.74
N VAL A 13 21.86 -4.90 -0.62
CA VAL A 13 22.54 -5.35 0.61
C VAL A 13 22.25 -4.41 1.78
N ILE A 14 22.29 -3.10 1.55
CA ILE A 14 21.96 -2.10 2.59
C ILE A 14 20.50 -2.22 2.98
N LEU A 15 19.58 -2.32 2.03
CA LEU A 15 18.16 -2.50 2.30
C LEU A 15 17.85 -3.82 2.98
N GLU A 16 18.50 -4.91 2.56
CA GLU A 16 18.37 -6.21 3.20
C GLU A 16 18.93 -6.19 4.63
N SER A 17 20.05 -5.53 4.87
CA SER A 17 20.62 -5.38 6.20
C SER A 17 19.74 -4.50 7.11
N LEU A 18 19.24 -3.40 6.61
CA LEU A 18 18.29 -2.54 7.31
C LEU A 18 16.92 -3.22 7.46
N GLY A 19 16.43 -3.86 6.41
CA GLY A 19 15.23 -4.67 6.42
C GLY A 19 15.39 -5.92 7.29
N TYR A 20 16.57 -6.52 7.33
CA TYR A 20 16.92 -7.63 8.19
C TYR A 20 16.93 -7.21 9.66
N THR A 21 17.54 -6.09 10.00
CA THR A 21 17.48 -5.52 11.33
C THR A 21 16.05 -5.15 11.72
N LEU A 22 15.26 -4.67 10.78
CA LEU A 22 13.84 -4.32 10.94
C LEU A 22 12.92 -5.55 10.97
N LEU A 23 13.15 -6.56 10.13
CA LEU A 23 12.28 -7.74 9.99
C LEU A 23 12.58 -8.83 11.02
N PHE A 24 13.83 -8.96 11.48
CA PHE A 24 14.21 -9.96 12.48
C PHE A 24 13.85 -9.58 13.91
N ARG A 25 13.67 -8.34 14.19
CA ARG A 25 12.96 -7.88 15.39
C ARG A 25 11.45 -7.95 15.18
N LYS A 26 10.99 -9.08 14.60
CA LYS A 26 9.62 -9.28 14.12
C LYS A 26 8.54 -8.90 15.13
N GLU A 27 8.77 -9.14 16.41
CA GLU A 27 7.86 -8.79 17.49
C GLU A 27 7.95 -7.31 17.89
N MET A 28 9.11 -6.69 17.77
CA MET A 28 9.28 -5.27 18.06
C MET A 28 8.83 -4.39 16.89
N LEU A 29 8.90 -4.90 15.65
CA LEU A 29 8.57 -4.15 14.44
C LEU A 29 7.08 -4.06 14.16
N MET A 30 6.27 -4.96 14.69
CA MET A 30 4.82 -4.81 14.60
C MET A 30 4.32 -3.61 15.41
N ASN A 31 5.10 -3.15 16.40
CA ASN A 31 4.74 -2.05 17.29
C ASN A 31 5.57 -0.78 17.09
N ARG A 32 6.63 -0.80 16.27
CA ARG A 32 7.43 0.39 15.99
C ARG A 32 7.14 0.97 14.62
N THR A 33 6.92 2.26 14.58
CA THR A 33 6.78 3.04 13.34
C THR A 33 8.15 3.24 12.69
N LEU A 34 8.20 3.45 11.36
CA LEU A 34 9.44 3.88 10.69
C LEU A 34 9.96 5.21 11.26
N GLU A 35 9.08 5.99 11.89
CA GLU A 35 9.40 7.24 12.55
C GLU A 35 10.10 7.03 13.89
N GLU A 36 9.86 5.88 14.53
CA GLU A 36 10.52 5.47 15.78
C GLU A 36 11.86 4.76 15.54
N ASP A 37 12.17 4.40 14.29
CA ASP A 37 13.45 3.84 13.92
C ASP A 37 14.33 4.92 13.28
N PRO A 38 15.30 5.51 14.04
CA PRO A 38 16.11 6.61 13.53
C PRO A 38 16.96 6.25 12.32
N GLU A 39 17.46 5.01 12.24
CA GLU A 39 18.31 4.56 11.14
C GLU A 39 17.50 4.43 9.84
N MET A 40 16.33 3.80 9.92
CA MET A 40 15.46 3.65 8.76
C MET A 40 14.87 4.99 8.32
N ASN A 41 14.53 5.85 9.26
CA ASN A 41 14.04 7.18 8.97
C ASN A 41 15.11 8.04 8.28
N LYS A 42 16.33 7.99 8.78
CA LYS A 42 17.48 8.64 8.15
C LYS A 42 17.71 8.10 6.74
N PHE A 43 17.80 6.78 6.59
CA PHE A 43 18.00 6.13 5.30
C PHE A 43 16.92 6.54 4.30
N PHE A 44 15.64 6.52 4.70
CA PHE A 44 14.52 6.93 3.85
C PHE A 44 14.61 8.41 3.45
N ASN A 45 14.98 9.28 4.38
CA ASN A 45 15.07 10.72 4.13
C ASN A 45 16.28 11.09 3.27
N ASP A 46 17.39 10.33 3.39
CA ASP A 46 18.60 10.51 2.59
C ASP A 46 18.38 10.06 1.13
N PHE A 47 17.29 9.33 0.84
CA PHE A 47 16.94 8.93 -0.51
C PHE A 47 16.27 10.07 -1.27
N ASN A 48 17.03 10.77 -2.12
CA ASN A 48 16.51 11.88 -2.92
C ASN A 48 15.53 11.40 -4.00
N ASN A 49 15.73 10.19 -4.54
CA ASN A 49 14.88 9.60 -5.57
C ASN A 49 13.98 8.52 -4.99
N LYS A 50 12.74 8.89 -4.66
CA LYS A 50 11.74 7.96 -4.10
C LYS A 50 11.36 6.84 -5.08
N GLU A 51 11.46 7.05 -6.37
CA GLU A 51 11.20 6.00 -7.37
C GLU A 51 12.26 4.90 -7.29
N THR A 52 13.53 5.27 -7.19
CA THR A 52 14.64 4.30 -6.98
C THR A 52 14.44 3.53 -5.68
N PHE A 53 14.06 4.21 -4.60
CA PHE A 53 13.76 3.56 -3.33
C PHE A 53 12.65 2.50 -3.48
N VAL A 54 11.54 2.84 -4.13
CA VAL A 54 10.41 1.93 -4.36
C VAL A 54 10.84 0.71 -5.18
N GLU A 55 11.68 0.88 -6.20
CA GLU A 55 12.21 -0.24 -7.00
C GLU A 55 13.12 -1.17 -6.18
N LEU A 56 13.89 -0.62 -5.24
CA LEU A 56 14.77 -1.41 -4.38
C LEU A 56 14.02 -2.33 -3.43
N ILE A 57 12.86 -1.90 -2.94
CA ILE A 57 12.05 -2.68 -1.99
C ILE A 57 11.00 -3.60 -2.65
N LYS A 58 10.94 -3.63 -3.98
CA LYS A 58 9.88 -4.31 -4.78
C LYS A 58 9.68 -5.80 -4.47
N ASP A 59 10.70 -6.47 -3.97
CA ASP A 59 10.64 -7.89 -3.64
C ASP A 59 10.40 -8.17 -2.15
N ASN A 60 10.08 -7.11 -1.40
CA ASN A 60 9.74 -7.20 0.01
C ASN A 60 8.33 -6.62 0.28
N PRO A 61 7.26 -7.43 0.17
CA PRO A 61 5.88 -6.97 0.38
C PRO A 61 5.65 -6.31 1.74
N THR A 62 6.27 -6.86 2.80
CA THR A 62 6.14 -6.32 4.16
C THR A 62 6.73 -4.91 4.26
N LEU A 63 7.89 -4.69 3.65
CA LEU A 63 8.52 -3.37 3.65
C LEU A 63 7.71 -2.38 2.80
N CYS A 64 7.17 -2.81 1.65
CA CYS A 64 6.25 -2.01 0.85
C CYS A 64 5.03 -1.54 1.68
N TRP A 65 4.43 -2.46 2.44
CA TRP A 65 3.33 -2.12 3.34
C TRP A 65 3.74 -1.12 4.42
N LYS A 66 4.88 -1.34 5.09
CA LYS A 66 5.34 -0.44 6.15
C LYS A 66 5.63 0.96 5.63
N VAL A 67 6.28 1.08 4.50
CA VAL A 67 6.54 2.36 3.85
C VAL A 67 5.24 3.06 3.46
N LEU A 68 4.27 2.34 2.92
CA LEU A 68 2.93 2.87 2.65
C LEU A 68 2.24 3.34 3.93
N TYR A 69 2.34 2.59 5.01
CA TYR A 69 1.68 2.92 6.27
C TYR A 69 2.27 4.18 6.91
N PHE A 70 3.59 4.26 7.03
CA PHE A 70 4.25 5.31 7.80
C PHE A 70 4.68 6.53 6.97
N LYS A 71 4.85 6.38 5.66
CA LYS A 71 5.36 7.42 4.78
C LYS A 71 4.43 7.74 3.61
N THR A 72 3.16 7.38 3.70
CA THR A 72 2.19 7.54 2.61
C THR A 72 2.11 8.97 2.06
N GLY A 73 2.24 9.98 2.91
CA GLY A 73 2.22 11.40 2.51
C GLY A 73 3.40 11.83 1.65
N GLN A 74 4.47 11.04 1.58
CA GLN A 74 5.67 11.35 0.80
C GLN A 74 5.66 10.75 -0.61
N PHE A 75 4.63 9.98 -0.96
CA PHE A 75 4.48 9.33 -2.25
C PHE A 75 3.29 9.92 -3.02
N ASP A 76 3.51 10.14 -4.30
CA ASP A 76 2.41 10.43 -5.24
C ASP A 76 1.60 9.15 -5.54
N SER A 77 0.49 9.31 -6.25
CA SER A 77 -0.38 8.18 -6.59
C SER A 77 0.33 7.13 -7.45
N LYS A 78 1.27 7.51 -8.30
CA LYS A 78 2.02 6.60 -9.18
C LYS A 78 2.90 5.66 -8.34
N LEU A 79 3.64 6.20 -7.38
CA LEU A 79 4.52 5.43 -6.50
C LEU A 79 3.71 4.58 -5.51
N LYS A 80 2.58 5.08 -5.01
CA LYS A 80 1.64 4.29 -4.19
C LYS A 80 1.12 3.08 -4.95
N ILE A 81 0.74 3.23 -6.21
CA ILE A 81 0.29 2.13 -7.07
C ILE A 81 1.41 1.09 -7.24
N LYS A 82 2.65 1.51 -7.50
CA LYS A 82 3.79 0.59 -7.58
C LYS A 82 3.98 -0.20 -6.28
N LEU A 83 3.99 0.49 -5.13
CA LEU A 83 4.14 -0.15 -3.82
C LEU A 83 3.01 -1.15 -3.54
N ILE A 84 1.77 -0.83 -3.88
CA ILE A 84 0.63 -1.74 -3.72
C ILE A 84 0.78 -2.96 -4.61
N ARG A 85 1.20 -2.80 -5.88
CA ARG A 85 1.47 -3.93 -6.78
C ARG A 85 2.56 -4.85 -6.24
N TYR A 86 3.63 -4.28 -5.69
CA TYR A 86 4.70 -5.08 -5.10
C TYR A 86 4.23 -5.80 -3.82
N ALA A 87 3.48 -5.11 -2.99
CA ALA A 87 2.90 -5.68 -1.78
C ALA A 87 1.86 -6.77 -2.09
N SER A 88 1.14 -6.68 -3.23
CA SER A 88 0.13 -7.65 -3.65
C SER A 88 0.69 -9.03 -3.98
N LYS A 89 2.02 -9.18 -4.11
CA LYS A 89 2.68 -10.48 -4.21
C LYS A 89 2.44 -11.34 -2.96
N ASP A 90 2.13 -10.72 -1.83
CA ASP A 90 1.70 -11.37 -0.60
C ASP A 90 0.26 -10.96 -0.29
N ARG A 91 -0.67 -11.93 -0.37
CA ARG A 91 -2.10 -11.70 -0.18
C ARG A 91 -2.43 -11.15 1.22
N GLU A 92 -1.76 -11.65 2.26
CA GLU A 92 -2.00 -11.19 3.63
C GLU A 92 -1.51 -9.76 3.84
N ILE A 93 -0.41 -9.38 3.18
CA ILE A 93 0.06 -7.99 3.19
C ILE A 93 -0.91 -7.08 2.44
N LEU A 94 -1.43 -7.50 1.27
CA LEU A 94 -2.46 -6.74 0.56
C LEU A 94 -3.72 -6.54 1.40
N LYS A 95 -4.15 -7.59 2.12
CA LYS A 95 -5.28 -7.50 3.06
C LYS A 95 -5.04 -6.48 4.17
N ARG A 96 -3.82 -6.43 4.72
CA ARG A 96 -3.43 -5.41 5.72
C ARG A 96 -3.46 -4.00 5.13
N ILE A 97 -2.97 -3.80 3.91
CA ILE A 97 -3.03 -2.51 3.23
C ILE A 97 -4.48 -2.04 3.10
N ILE A 98 -5.36 -2.90 2.66
CA ILE A 98 -6.78 -2.59 2.49
C ILE A 98 -7.42 -2.20 3.84
N LYS A 99 -7.10 -2.93 4.90
CA LYS A 99 -7.68 -2.73 6.22
C LYS A 99 -7.09 -1.53 6.96
N ASP A 100 -5.76 -1.37 6.91
CA ASP A 100 -5.06 -0.47 7.82
C ASP A 100 -4.63 0.85 7.16
N ASN A 101 -4.66 0.96 5.82
CA ASN A 101 -4.07 2.07 5.07
C ASN A 101 -5.08 2.90 4.28
N TYR A 102 -6.25 3.15 4.84
CA TYR A 102 -7.26 3.97 4.17
C TYR A 102 -6.71 5.27 3.55
N ASN A 103 -5.82 5.97 4.24
CA ASN A 103 -5.22 7.19 3.73
C ASN A 103 -4.39 6.99 2.44
N THR A 104 -3.87 5.78 2.23
CA THR A 104 -3.09 5.43 1.04
C THR A 104 -3.97 5.36 -0.20
N PHE A 105 -5.19 4.86 -0.08
CA PHE A 105 -6.08 4.62 -1.23
C PHE A 105 -7.27 5.59 -1.35
N LYS A 106 -7.15 6.79 -0.78
CA LYS A 106 -8.18 7.85 -0.94
C LYS A 106 -8.37 8.31 -2.39
N THR A 107 -7.33 8.26 -3.20
CA THR A 107 -7.41 8.77 -4.58
C THR A 107 -8.03 7.74 -5.51
N ILE A 108 -8.82 8.22 -6.48
CA ILE A 108 -9.51 7.37 -7.47
C ILE A 108 -8.53 6.46 -8.23
N ALA A 109 -7.35 6.96 -8.58
CA ALA A 109 -6.36 6.17 -9.31
C ALA A 109 -5.87 4.97 -8.49
N VAL A 110 -5.58 5.17 -7.21
CA VAL A 110 -5.14 4.12 -6.30
C VAL A 110 -6.27 3.12 -6.03
N GLN A 111 -7.49 3.59 -5.83
CA GLN A 111 -8.66 2.72 -5.63
C GLN A 111 -8.94 1.86 -6.85
N SER A 112 -8.86 2.44 -8.05
CA SER A 112 -9.04 1.68 -9.29
C SER A 112 -8.00 0.56 -9.42
N GLU A 113 -6.76 0.81 -9.04
CA GLU A 113 -5.72 -0.21 -9.02
C GLU A 113 -5.99 -1.33 -8.01
N ILE A 114 -6.38 -0.97 -6.79
CA ILE A 114 -6.73 -1.97 -5.77
C ILE A 114 -7.85 -2.87 -6.28
N ILE A 115 -8.91 -2.32 -6.87
CA ILE A 115 -10.01 -3.10 -7.42
C ILE A 115 -9.52 -4.08 -8.49
N GLN A 116 -8.64 -3.65 -9.40
CA GLN A 116 -8.07 -4.55 -10.41
C GLN A 116 -7.28 -5.71 -9.80
N LEU A 117 -6.57 -5.46 -8.70
CA LEU A 117 -5.78 -6.49 -8.02
C LEU A 117 -6.65 -7.51 -7.26
N ILE A 118 -7.79 -7.07 -6.71
CA ILE A 118 -8.60 -7.89 -5.80
C ILE A 118 -9.88 -8.45 -6.43
N LYS A 119 -10.30 -8.01 -7.61
CA LYS A 119 -11.61 -8.31 -8.21
C LYS A 119 -11.98 -9.80 -8.30
N ASN A 120 -10.99 -10.68 -8.31
CA ASN A 120 -11.17 -12.14 -8.32
C ASN A 120 -11.02 -12.79 -6.94
N ASP A 121 -10.85 -11.99 -5.88
CA ASP A 121 -10.74 -12.45 -4.50
C ASP A 121 -11.90 -11.86 -3.68
N GLU A 122 -12.95 -12.65 -3.50
CA GLU A 122 -14.19 -12.22 -2.86
C GLU A 122 -13.97 -11.67 -1.44
N GLU A 123 -13.09 -12.30 -0.65
CA GLU A 123 -12.76 -11.85 0.70
C GLU A 123 -12.13 -10.46 0.68
N LEU A 124 -11.15 -10.24 -0.20
CA LEU A 124 -10.48 -8.94 -0.31
C LEU A 124 -11.41 -7.85 -0.84
N VAL A 125 -12.32 -8.18 -1.75
CA VAL A 125 -13.33 -7.23 -2.23
C VAL A 125 -14.27 -6.83 -1.10
N ILE A 126 -14.72 -7.78 -0.26
CA ILE A 126 -15.55 -7.50 0.91
C ILE A 126 -14.81 -6.61 1.92
N GLU A 127 -13.55 -6.92 2.23
CA GLU A 127 -12.75 -6.11 3.15
C GLU A 127 -12.54 -4.69 2.61
N PHE A 128 -12.31 -4.54 1.32
CA PHE A 128 -12.18 -3.22 0.68
C PHE A 128 -13.49 -2.43 0.75
N ALA A 129 -14.62 -3.06 0.44
CA ALA A 129 -15.94 -2.45 0.54
C ALA A 129 -16.24 -2.00 1.99
N LYS A 130 -15.95 -2.84 2.99
CA LYS A 130 -16.08 -2.48 4.40
C LYS A 130 -15.22 -1.28 4.76
N SER A 131 -13.97 -1.24 4.31
CA SER A 131 -13.07 -0.11 4.55
C SER A 131 -13.62 1.18 3.94
N LEU A 132 -14.19 1.13 2.75
CA LEU A 132 -14.82 2.29 2.12
C LEU A 132 -16.04 2.77 2.90
N ILE A 133 -16.92 1.85 3.31
CA ILE A 133 -18.14 2.18 4.08
C ILE A 133 -17.80 2.80 5.43
N ASN A 134 -16.80 2.29 6.11
CA ASN A 134 -16.37 2.81 7.41
C ASN A 134 -15.77 4.21 7.33
N ASN A 135 -15.26 4.62 6.17
CA ASN A 135 -14.51 5.86 6.00
C ASN A 135 -15.20 6.92 5.12
N TYR A 136 -16.26 6.55 4.40
CA TYR A 136 -17.04 7.46 3.56
C TYR A 136 -18.49 7.47 3.96
N LYS A 137 -19.17 8.62 3.73
CA LYS A 137 -20.62 8.67 3.78
C LYS A 137 -21.22 7.85 2.62
N ILE A 138 -22.32 7.17 2.87
CA ILE A 138 -22.96 6.30 1.88
C ILE A 138 -23.30 7.04 0.59
N GLU A 139 -23.76 8.28 0.69
CA GLU A 139 -24.10 9.15 -0.43
C GLU A 139 -22.89 9.47 -1.32
N ASP A 140 -21.72 9.56 -0.71
CA ASP A 140 -20.46 9.81 -1.44
C ASP A 140 -19.97 8.55 -2.17
N LEU A 141 -20.28 7.35 -1.67
CA LEU A 141 -19.81 6.08 -2.24
C LEU A 141 -20.37 5.82 -3.64
N GLU A 142 -21.64 6.13 -3.90
CA GLU A 142 -22.22 5.97 -5.23
C GLU A 142 -21.57 6.92 -6.25
N SER A 143 -21.35 8.17 -5.84
CA SER A 143 -20.60 9.13 -6.65
C SER A 143 -19.16 8.67 -6.91
N TYR A 144 -18.56 8.02 -5.93
CA TYR A 144 -17.22 7.48 -5.99
C TYR A 144 -17.08 6.37 -7.01
N VAL A 145 -17.95 5.37 -6.95
CA VAL A 145 -17.94 4.24 -7.90
C VAL A 145 -18.08 4.72 -9.35
N LYS A 146 -18.91 5.75 -9.58
CA LYS A 146 -19.05 6.34 -10.92
C LYS A 146 -17.75 6.93 -11.46
N LYS A 147 -16.90 7.47 -10.59
CA LYS A 147 -15.62 8.11 -10.94
C LYS A 147 -14.46 7.12 -11.09
N LEU A 148 -14.62 5.86 -10.65
CA LEU A 148 -13.56 4.86 -10.75
C LEU A 148 -13.19 4.61 -12.22
N LYS A 149 -11.90 4.50 -12.49
CA LYS A 149 -11.34 4.19 -13.82
C LYS A 149 -11.24 2.67 -14.02
N ILE A 150 -12.38 2.00 -13.93
CA ILE A 150 -12.55 0.57 -14.10
C ILE A 150 -13.65 0.31 -15.11
N ASP A 151 -13.73 -0.89 -15.66
CA ASP A 151 -14.77 -1.23 -16.62
C ASP A 151 -16.18 -1.28 -15.99
N LYS A 152 -17.20 -1.42 -16.82
CA LYS A 152 -18.59 -1.41 -16.36
C LYS A 152 -18.91 -2.60 -15.45
N GLN A 153 -18.35 -3.77 -15.77
CA GLN A 153 -18.58 -4.99 -15.00
C GLN A 153 -17.97 -4.90 -13.59
N ASP A 154 -16.75 -4.36 -13.49
CA ASP A 154 -16.10 -4.13 -12.21
C ASP A 154 -16.85 -3.05 -11.38
N LYS A 155 -17.46 -2.04 -12.04
CA LYS A 155 -18.33 -1.07 -11.34
C LYS A 155 -19.61 -1.70 -10.79
N GLU A 156 -20.23 -2.59 -11.54
CA GLU A 156 -21.41 -3.33 -11.11
C GLU A 156 -21.08 -4.25 -9.92
N LEU A 157 -19.91 -4.92 -9.98
CA LEU A 157 -19.38 -5.70 -8.86
C LEU A 157 -19.23 -4.81 -7.62
N MET A 158 -18.56 -3.66 -7.74
CA MET A 158 -18.36 -2.74 -6.62
C MET A 158 -19.69 -2.24 -6.02
N ASN A 159 -20.66 -1.89 -6.85
CA ASN A 159 -21.99 -1.51 -6.37
C ASN A 159 -22.66 -2.64 -5.59
N THR A 160 -22.60 -3.87 -6.11
CA THR A 160 -23.18 -5.05 -5.45
C THR A 160 -22.50 -5.29 -4.10
N MET A 161 -21.19 -5.19 -4.04
CA MET A 161 -20.43 -5.39 -2.81
C MET A 161 -20.66 -4.28 -1.77
N LEU A 162 -20.82 -3.03 -2.21
CA LEU A 162 -21.19 -1.93 -1.32
C LEU A 162 -22.59 -2.13 -0.72
N ILE A 163 -23.53 -2.65 -1.51
CA ILE A 163 -24.88 -2.99 -1.03
C ILE A 163 -24.80 -4.14 -0.02
N ALA A 164 -24.08 -5.21 -0.33
CA ALA A 164 -23.89 -6.35 0.55
C ALA A 164 -23.23 -5.95 1.89
N ALA A 165 -22.17 -5.13 1.83
CA ALA A 165 -21.47 -4.66 3.02
C ALA A 165 -22.32 -3.73 3.92
N LYS A 166 -23.36 -3.09 3.39
CA LYS A 166 -24.35 -2.33 4.19
C LYS A 166 -25.31 -3.22 4.97
N LEU A 167 -25.45 -4.48 4.57
CA LEU A 167 -26.39 -5.44 5.17
C LEU A 167 -25.75 -6.31 6.25
N ILE A 168 -24.42 -6.26 6.40
CA ILE A 168 -23.64 -6.97 7.42
C ILE A 168 -23.23 -6.01 8.52
#